data_1cedb12ba7aeff15c491aa330f2bd846
#
_entry.id   1cedb12ba7aeff15c491aa330f2bd846
#
_cell.length_a   1.000
_cell.length_b   1.000
_cell.length_c   1.000
_cell.angle_alpha   90.00
_cell.angle_beta   90.00
_cell.angle_gamma   90.00
#
_symmetry.space_group_name_H-M   'P 1'
#
loop_
_entity.id
_entity.type
_entity.pdbx_description
1 polymer ?
#
loop_
_entity_poly.entity_id
_entity_poly.type
_entity_poly.pdbx_seq_one_letter_code
_entity_poly.pdbx_strand_id
1 'polypeptide(L)'
;MFEPLVVGGKVEAYKKNTRLKEESSPREQFLSQIMDIKENCIVCTMPVNKGKLIVLEVGMELEVYFYSGKNVYKADCIISSRGKEGNIFTMELKLETPLKKFQRREYYRQECAIEAGVTMINEDELEHFNKTGKLPEELEMPEEKGVIIDISGGGTRLFMNKQYEKDTVVGVKFSITTGGRKKDMNLPAKIVLSFRKSNDENIFDNRLQFINIKREDTEDIVKYVFEKQRLMRQKERGM
;
A
#
# COMPACT_ATOMS: atom_id res chain seq x y z
N MET A 1 -15.45 -24.06 2.35
CA MET A 1 -15.30 -23.13 1.20
C MET A 1 -14.66 -21.81 1.61
N PHE A 2 -14.93 -21.28 2.82
CA PHE A 2 -14.45 -19.97 3.29
C PHE A 2 -13.37 -20.06 4.38
N GLU A 3 -12.78 -21.23 4.63
CA GLU A 3 -11.81 -21.49 5.72
C GLU A 3 -10.71 -20.43 5.93
N PRO A 4 -10.17 -19.77 4.90
CA PRO A 4 -9.12 -18.78 5.15
C PRO A 4 -9.64 -17.42 5.61
N LEU A 5 -10.96 -17.19 5.63
CA LEU A 5 -11.55 -15.90 5.98
C LEU A 5 -11.88 -15.84 7.48
N VAL A 6 -11.85 -14.63 8.04
CA VAL A 6 -12.17 -14.38 9.45
C VAL A 6 -13.18 -13.25 9.57
N VAL A 7 -14.12 -13.38 10.51
CA VAL A 7 -15.04 -12.29 10.90
C VAL A 7 -14.22 -11.11 11.40
N GLY A 8 -14.63 -9.90 11.06
CA GLY A 8 -13.87 -8.69 11.29
C GLY A 8 -12.79 -8.40 10.24
N GLY A 9 -12.55 -9.33 9.30
CA GLY A 9 -11.60 -9.15 8.21
C GLY A 9 -11.99 -7.98 7.30
N LYS A 10 -10.99 -7.17 6.91
CA LYS A 10 -11.16 -6.08 5.94
C LYS A 10 -11.51 -6.65 4.57
N VAL A 11 -12.41 -5.96 3.86
CA VAL A 11 -12.79 -6.27 2.48
C VAL A 11 -12.57 -5.03 1.61
N GLU A 12 -11.89 -5.22 0.48
CA GLU A 12 -11.81 -4.23 -0.59
C GLU A 12 -12.54 -4.81 -1.81
N ALA A 13 -13.51 -4.09 -2.34
CA ALA A 13 -14.26 -4.50 -3.50
C ALA A 13 -14.17 -3.46 -4.61
N TYR A 14 -14.20 -3.92 -5.84
CA TYR A 14 -14.17 -3.09 -7.04
C TYR A 14 -15.28 -3.55 -7.97
N LYS A 15 -16.01 -2.61 -8.57
CA LYS A 15 -17.02 -2.94 -9.58
C LYS A 15 -16.35 -3.63 -10.77
N LYS A 16 -16.87 -4.78 -11.17
CA LYS A 16 -16.37 -5.49 -12.34
C LYS A 16 -16.90 -4.81 -13.58
N ASN A 17 -15.98 -4.20 -14.35
CA ASN A 17 -16.36 -3.58 -15.63
C ASN A 17 -16.63 -4.67 -16.66
N THR A 18 -17.89 -4.84 -17.02
CA THR A 18 -18.34 -5.79 -18.05
C THR A 18 -18.10 -5.28 -19.48
N ARG A 19 -17.63 -4.04 -19.64
CA ARG A 19 -17.34 -3.46 -20.96
C ARG A 19 -15.87 -3.09 -21.08
N LEU A 20 -15.22 -3.68 -22.07
CA LEU A 20 -13.92 -3.30 -22.60
C LEU A 20 -13.95 -1.81 -22.99
N LYS A 21 -13.59 -0.91 -22.09
CA LYS A 21 -13.10 0.46 -22.46
C LYS A 21 -12.64 1.20 -21.20
N GLU A 22 -11.45 1.78 -21.35
CA GLU A 22 -10.76 2.74 -20.47
C GLU A 22 -9.99 2.15 -19.28
N GLU A 23 -8.80 1.64 -19.59
CA GLU A 23 -7.75 1.33 -18.60
C GLU A 23 -7.23 2.56 -17.82
N SER A 24 -7.70 3.76 -18.12
CA SER A 24 -7.19 5.02 -17.59
C SER A 24 -7.98 5.62 -16.43
N SER A 25 -9.18 5.13 -16.12
CA SER A 25 -9.95 5.65 -14.98
C SER A 25 -9.69 4.85 -13.72
N PRO A 26 -9.43 5.51 -12.56
CA PRO A 26 -9.28 4.81 -11.29
C PRO A 26 -10.57 4.05 -10.98
N ARG A 27 -10.47 2.71 -10.79
CA ARG A 27 -11.61 1.87 -10.44
C ARG A 27 -12.19 2.34 -9.11
N GLU A 28 -13.51 2.46 -9.04
CA GLU A 28 -14.19 2.80 -7.81
C GLU A 28 -13.97 1.70 -6.76
N GLN A 29 -13.38 2.09 -5.63
CA GLN A 29 -13.05 1.20 -4.52
C GLN A 29 -14.10 1.31 -3.42
N PHE A 30 -14.61 0.17 -2.99
CA PHE A 30 -15.51 0.03 -1.86
C PHE A 30 -14.79 -0.66 -0.69
N LEU A 31 -14.81 -0.02 0.47
CA LEU A 31 -14.25 -0.57 1.69
C LEU A 31 -15.36 -1.13 2.57
N SER A 32 -15.16 -2.34 3.07
CA SER A 32 -16.13 -3.09 3.84
C SER A 32 -15.42 -3.99 4.87
N GLN A 33 -16.21 -4.67 5.70
CA GLN A 33 -15.73 -5.60 6.72
C GLN A 33 -16.62 -6.83 6.75
N ILE A 34 -16.03 -8.02 6.97
CA ILE A 34 -16.78 -9.25 7.16
C ILE A 34 -17.50 -9.20 8.50
N MET A 35 -18.82 -9.32 8.48
CA MET A 35 -19.67 -9.39 9.67
C MET A 35 -19.93 -10.83 10.08
N ASP A 36 -20.18 -11.70 9.09
CA ASP A 36 -20.48 -13.12 9.30
C ASP A 36 -20.09 -13.96 8.08
N ILE A 37 -19.87 -15.25 8.30
CA ILE A 37 -19.54 -16.22 7.26
C ILE A 37 -20.52 -17.37 7.35
N LYS A 38 -21.50 -17.38 6.42
CA LYS A 38 -22.51 -18.43 6.31
C LYS A 38 -22.04 -19.56 5.39
N GLU A 39 -22.80 -20.63 5.33
CA GLU A 39 -22.44 -21.79 4.49
C GLU A 39 -22.21 -21.43 3.01
N ASN A 40 -23.05 -20.54 2.45
CA ASN A 40 -23.05 -20.22 1.01
C ASN A 40 -22.76 -18.76 0.67
N CYS A 41 -22.58 -17.88 1.66
CA CYS A 41 -22.30 -16.46 1.44
C CYS A 41 -21.49 -15.84 2.57
N ILE A 42 -20.91 -14.69 2.27
CA ILE A 42 -20.16 -13.85 3.22
C ILE A 42 -20.99 -12.59 3.45
N VAL A 43 -21.35 -12.33 4.70
CA VAL A 43 -22.05 -11.11 5.10
C VAL A 43 -21.01 -10.02 5.37
N CYS A 44 -21.13 -8.92 4.67
CA CYS A 44 -20.24 -7.76 4.79
C CYS A 44 -21.02 -6.50 5.14
N THR A 45 -20.38 -5.54 5.79
CA THR A 45 -20.96 -4.20 5.98
C THR A 45 -21.18 -3.53 4.63
N MET A 46 -22.23 -2.73 4.48
CA MET A 46 -22.37 -1.85 3.33
C MET A 46 -21.27 -0.78 3.38
N PRO A 47 -20.61 -0.46 2.25
CA PRO A 47 -19.54 0.53 2.24
C PRO A 47 -19.99 1.92 2.67
N VAL A 48 -19.07 2.65 3.32
CA VAL A 48 -19.29 4.05 3.70
C VAL A 48 -18.14 4.90 3.15
N ASN A 49 -18.46 6.02 2.52
CA ASN A 49 -17.48 6.98 2.05
C ASN A 49 -17.79 8.37 2.64
N LYS A 50 -16.83 8.97 3.34
CA LYS A 50 -16.97 10.27 4.02
C LYS A 50 -18.26 10.38 4.86
N GLY A 51 -18.58 9.31 5.60
CA GLY A 51 -19.77 9.25 6.45
C GLY A 51 -21.09 8.99 5.71
N LYS A 52 -21.09 8.85 4.38
CA LYS A 52 -22.26 8.53 3.58
C LYS A 52 -22.28 7.06 3.19
N LEU A 53 -23.40 6.41 3.39
CA LEU A 53 -23.63 5.03 2.98
C LEU A 53 -23.62 4.94 1.44
N ILE A 54 -22.82 4.02 0.89
CA ILE A 54 -22.85 3.69 -0.53
C ILE A 54 -23.68 2.44 -0.70
N VAL A 55 -24.87 2.59 -1.25
CA VAL A 55 -25.78 1.47 -1.47
C VAL A 55 -25.42 0.77 -2.77
N LEU A 56 -24.86 -0.44 -2.65
CA LEU A 56 -24.56 -1.30 -3.79
C LEU A 56 -25.79 -2.13 -4.15
N GLU A 57 -26.06 -2.33 -5.43
CA GLU A 57 -27.26 -3.01 -5.92
C GLU A 57 -27.12 -4.53 -5.87
N VAL A 58 -28.23 -5.23 -5.59
CA VAL A 58 -28.31 -6.69 -5.74
C VAL A 58 -28.11 -7.05 -7.21
N GLY A 59 -27.34 -8.10 -7.45
CA GLY A 59 -26.93 -8.50 -8.80
C GLY A 59 -25.65 -7.81 -9.30
N MET A 60 -25.07 -6.85 -8.54
CA MET A 60 -23.81 -6.22 -8.91
C MET A 60 -22.66 -7.22 -8.80
N GLU A 61 -21.89 -7.35 -9.87
CA GLU A 61 -20.65 -8.15 -9.90
C GLU A 61 -19.47 -7.33 -9.38
N LEU A 62 -18.70 -7.92 -8.47
CA LEU A 62 -17.56 -7.30 -7.79
C LEU A 62 -16.34 -8.20 -7.90
N GLU A 63 -15.18 -7.58 -8.11
CA GLU A 63 -13.88 -8.17 -7.82
C GLU A 63 -13.54 -7.86 -6.37
N VAL A 64 -13.41 -8.88 -5.53
CA VAL A 64 -13.30 -8.71 -4.07
C VAL A 64 -11.99 -9.25 -3.54
N TYR A 65 -11.35 -8.47 -2.68
CA TYR A 65 -10.13 -8.82 -1.94
C TYR A 65 -10.46 -8.91 -0.45
N PHE A 66 -10.31 -10.10 0.10
CA PHE A 66 -10.53 -10.41 1.51
C PHE A 66 -9.19 -10.45 2.25
N TYR A 67 -9.06 -9.68 3.33
CA TYR A 67 -7.86 -9.64 4.16
C TYR A 67 -8.03 -10.55 5.37
N SER A 68 -7.15 -11.54 5.51
CA SER A 68 -7.12 -12.46 6.63
C SER A 68 -5.70 -12.57 7.18
N GLY A 69 -5.45 -11.95 8.32
CA GLY A 69 -4.12 -11.83 8.89
C GLY A 69 -3.13 -11.18 7.91
N LYS A 70 -2.05 -11.90 7.59
CA LYS A 70 -1.01 -11.44 6.64
C LYS A 70 -1.34 -11.77 5.18
N ASN A 71 -2.42 -12.51 4.92
CA ASN A 71 -2.79 -12.96 3.58
C ASN A 71 -3.93 -12.12 2.99
N VAL A 72 -3.96 -12.07 1.68
CA VAL A 72 -5.06 -11.52 0.90
C VAL A 72 -5.59 -12.62 0.00
N TYR A 73 -6.91 -12.74 -0.09
CA TYR A 73 -7.60 -13.67 -0.97
C TYR A 73 -8.46 -12.89 -1.94
N LYS A 74 -8.49 -13.32 -3.17
CA LYS A 74 -9.26 -12.70 -4.25
C LYS A 74 -10.32 -13.67 -4.75
N ALA A 75 -11.52 -13.15 -5.01
CA ALA A 75 -12.57 -13.85 -5.74
C ALA A 75 -13.44 -12.84 -6.48
N ASP A 76 -14.12 -13.31 -7.53
CA ASP A 76 -15.25 -12.61 -8.11
C ASP A 76 -16.49 -12.98 -7.29
N CYS A 77 -17.30 -11.98 -6.97
CA CYS A 77 -18.50 -12.13 -6.16
C CYS A 77 -19.67 -11.40 -6.80
N ILE A 78 -20.88 -11.85 -6.48
CA ILE A 78 -22.11 -11.15 -6.78
C ILE A 78 -22.82 -10.78 -5.47
N ILE A 79 -23.42 -9.60 -5.42
CA ILE A 79 -24.28 -9.21 -4.29
C ILE A 79 -25.60 -9.98 -4.42
N SER A 80 -25.82 -10.96 -3.54
CA SER A 80 -27.02 -11.80 -3.59
C SER A 80 -28.20 -11.19 -2.83
N SER A 81 -27.93 -10.46 -1.76
CA SER A 81 -28.96 -9.78 -0.97
C SER A 81 -28.39 -8.59 -0.22
N ARG A 82 -29.29 -7.78 0.33
CA ARG A 82 -29.00 -6.68 1.25
C ARG A 82 -29.84 -6.85 2.51
N GLY A 83 -29.28 -6.43 3.62
CA GLY A 83 -29.95 -6.53 4.91
C GLY A 83 -29.59 -5.37 5.84
N LYS A 84 -30.10 -5.49 7.05
CA LYS A 84 -29.78 -4.59 8.15
C LYS A 84 -29.75 -5.39 9.45
N GLU A 85 -28.63 -5.29 10.17
CA GLU A 85 -28.47 -5.89 11.49
C GLU A 85 -28.31 -4.76 12.52
N GLY A 86 -29.34 -4.55 13.34
CA GLY A 86 -29.41 -3.39 14.22
C GLY A 86 -29.38 -2.09 13.40
N ASN A 87 -28.29 -1.30 13.57
CA ASN A 87 -28.07 -0.04 12.85
C ASN A 87 -27.09 -0.19 11.67
N ILE A 88 -26.57 -1.39 11.41
CA ILE A 88 -25.59 -1.64 10.38
C ILE A 88 -26.27 -2.18 9.12
N PHE A 89 -26.10 -1.50 8.00
CA PHE A 89 -26.50 -2.00 6.70
C PHE A 89 -25.51 -3.03 6.21
N THR A 90 -26.00 -4.15 5.68
CA THR A 90 -25.20 -5.29 5.25
C THR A 90 -25.50 -5.65 3.80
N MET A 91 -24.54 -6.36 3.19
CA MET A 91 -24.69 -7.03 1.90
C MET A 91 -24.20 -8.46 2.02
N GLU A 92 -24.82 -9.38 1.33
CA GLU A 92 -24.39 -10.76 1.22
C GLU A 92 -23.65 -10.94 -0.11
N LEU A 93 -22.41 -11.40 -0.02
CA LEU A 93 -21.57 -11.72 -1.15
C LEU A 93 -21.57 -13.23 -1.40
N LYS A 94 -22.01 -13.64 -2.58
CA LYS A 94 -21.88 -15.01 -3.07
C LYS A 94 -20.66 -15.10 -3.98
N LEU A 95 -19.80 -16.10 -3.76
CA LEU A 95 -18.63 -16.32 -4.62
C LEU A 95 -19.08 -16.86 -5.97
N GLU A 96 -18.56 -16.27 -7.05
CA GLU A 96 -18.66 -16.78 -8.41
C GLU A 96 -17.41 -17.54 -8.83
N THR A 97 -16.27 -17.22 -8.23
CA THR A 97 -15.02 -17.93 -8.42
C THR A 97 -14.45 -18.42 -7.09
N PRO A 98 -13.66 -19.51 -7.07
CA PRO A 98 -12.99 -19.94 -5.85
C PRO A 98 -12.08 -18.85 -5.26
N LEU A 99 -11.98 -18.81 -3.92
CA LEU A 99 -11.00 -17.97 -3.24
C LEU A 99 -9.58 -18.39 -3.63
N LYS A 100 -8.84 -17.44 -4.21
CA LYS A 100 -7.43 -17.64 -4.56
C LYS A 100 -6.55 -16.72 -3.71
N LYS A 101 -5.48 -17.28 -3.16
CA LYS A 101 -4.48 -16.45 -2.48
C LYS A 101 -3.90 -15.44 -3.46
N PHE A 102 -3.92 -14.16 -3.10
CA PHE A 102 -3.48 -13.07 -3.94
C PHE A 102 -2.28 -12.36 -3.32
N GLN A 103 -1.18 -12.35 -4.06
CA GLN A 103 0.03 -11.60 -3.69
C GLN A 103 0.07 -10.31 -4.51
N ARG A 104 -0.33 -9.17 -3.88
CA ARG A 104 -0.35 -7.86 -4.55
C ARG A 104 0.96 -7.08 -4.43
N ARG A 105 1.87 -7.52 -3.56
CA ARG A 105 3.15 -6.85 -3.36
C ARG A 105 4.23 -7.57 -4.14
N GLU A 106 4.87 -6.85 -5.02
CA GLU A 106 6.02 -7.32 -5.77
C GLU A 106 7.24 -7.50 -4.85
N TYR A 107 7.42 -6.54 -3.92
CA TYR A 107 8.53 -6.55 -2.97
C TYR A 107 8.04 -6.75 -1.54
N TYR A 108 8.83 -7.49 -0.76
CA TYR A 108 8.64 -7.55 0.68
C TYR A 108 8.97 -6.20 1.32
N ARG A 109 8.23 -5.82 2.36
CA ARG A 109 8.47 -4.61 3.14
C ARG A 109 9.10 -4.96 4.48
N GLN A 110 10.18 -4.25 4.81
CA GLN A 110 10.88 -4.41 6.08
C GLN A 110 10.68 -3.19 6.95
N GLU A 111 10.15 -3.41 8.14
CA GLU A 111 10.10 -2.37 9.17
C GLU A 111 11.52 -1.99 9.61
N CYS A 112 11.77 -0.69 9.72
CA CYS A 112 13.07 -0.14 10.05
C CYS A 112 12.92 1.23 10.71
N ALA A 113 14.04 1.82 11.14
CA ALA A 113 14.15 3.22 11.52
C ALA A 113 15.42 3.76 10.87
N ILE A 114 15.26 4.46 9.75
CA ILE A 114 16.39 5.04 8.98
C ILE A 114 16.12 6.54 8.84
N GLU A 115 17.07 7.35 9.27
CA GLU A 115 17.02 8.79 9.02
C GLU A 115 17.08 9.07 7.52
N ALA A 116 16.26 10.01 7.06
CA ALA A 116 16.18 10.38 5.66
C ALA A 116 16.03 11.88 5.49
N GLY A 117 16.65 12.41 4.43
CA GLY A 117 16.38 13.73 3.89
C GLY A 117 15.39 13.63 2.73
N VAL A 118 14.46 14.56 2.65
CA VAL A 118 13.46 14.61 1.58
C VAL A 118 13.44 15.99 0.97
N THR A 119 13.64 16.09 -0.33
CA THR A 119 13.66 17.36 -1.08
C THR A 119 12.69 17.28 -2.23
N MET A 120 11.84 18.26 -2.43
CA MET A 120 11.03 18.35 -3.65
C MET A 120 11.96 18.52 -4.84
N ILE A 121 11.71 17.79 -5.91
CA ILE A 121 12.49 17.90 -7.16
C ILE A 121 11.59 18.40 -8.29
N ASN A 122 12.16 19.24 -9.15
CA ASN A 122 11.49 19.75 -10.33
C ASN A 122 11.66 18.83 -11.55
N GLU A 123 11.08 19.19 -12.68
CA GLU A 123 11.13 18.38 -13.91
C GLU A 123 12.55 18.28 -14.46
N ASP A 124 13.35 19.34 -14.41
CA ASP A 124 14.72 19.36 -14.92
C ASP A 124 15.66 18.46 -14.09
N GLU A 125 15.49 18.47 -12.76
CA GLU A 125 16.23 17.60 -11.83
C GLU A 125 15.86 16.13 -12.03
N LEU A 126 14.57 15.84 -12.29
CA LEU A 126 14.10 14.49 -12.62
C LEU A 126 14.62 14.05 -13.99
N GLU A 127 14.64 14.93 -14.99
CA GLU A 127 15.19 14.64 -16.31
C GLU A 127 16.72 14.37 -16.22
N HIS A 128 17.44 15.17 -15.41
CA HIS A 128 18.84 14.92 -15.11
C HIS A 128 19.06 13.52 -14.53
N PHE A 129 18.24 13.12 -13.54
CA PHE A 129 18.31 11.76 -12.99
C PHE A 129 18.04 10.69 -14.06
N ASN A 130 17.04 10.88 -14.91
CA ASN A 130 16.71 9.92 -15.98
C ASN A 130 17.88 9.73 -16.97
N LYS A 131 18.67 10.79 -17.23
CA LYS A 131 19.83 10.75 -18.12
C LYS A 131 21.07 10.16 -17.46
N THR A 132 21.33 10.52 -16.20
CA THR A 132 22.60 10.20 -15.51
C THR A 132 22.47 9.06 -14.50
N GLY A 133 21.24 8.82 -14.00
CA GLY A 133 20.91 7.94 -12.88
C GLY A 133 21.41 8.45 -11.55
N LYS A 134 21.59 9.77 -11.41
CA LYS A 134 21.92 10.46 -10.17
C LYS A 134 21.15 11.77 -10.11
N LEU A 135 20.59 12.09 -8.94
CA LEU A 135 20.09 13.45 -8.69
C LEU A 135 21.28 14.43 -8.61
N PRO A 136 21.07 15.71 -8.94
CA PRO A 136 22.07 16.75 -8.72
C PRO A 136 22.57 16.75 -7.28
N GLU A 137 23.84 17.15 -7.07
CA GLU A 137 24.41 17.24 -5.72
C GLU A 137 23.72 18.31 -4.87
N GLU A 138 23.39 19.42 -5.50
CA GLU A 138 22.60 20.52 -4.92
C GLU A 138 21.25 20.56 -5.61
N LEU A 139 20.19 20.45 -4.83
CA LEU A 139 18.80 20.59 -5.27
C LEU A 139 18.32 21.99 -4.92
N GLU A 140 17.45 22.56 -5.76
CA GLU A 140 16.93 23.93 -5.59
C GLU A 140 16.14 24.12 -4.30
N MET A 141 15.38 23.08 -3.89
CA MET A 141 14.53 23.14 -2.71
C MET A 141 15.26 22.62 -1.46
N PRO A 142 14.92 23.16 -0.29
CA PRO A 142 15.56 22.72 0.96
C PRO A 142 15.20 21.29 1.31
N GLU A 143 16.14 20.61 1.96
CA GLU A 143 15.98 19.25 2.48
C GLU A 143 15.17 19.27 3.80
N GLU A 144 14.12 18.47 3.84
CA GLU A 144 13.31 18.23 5.04
C GLU A 144 13.71 16.88 5.68
N LYS A 145 13.78 16.85 7.00
CA LYS A 145 14.15 15.61 7.73
C LYS A 145 12.95 14.72 7.98
N GLY A 146 13.17 13.41 7.86
CA GLY A 146 12.17 12.38 8.14
C GLY A 146 12.81 11.08 8.61
N VAL A 147 11.97 10.13 8.99
CA VAL A 147 12.37 8.78 9.40
C VAL A 147 11.62 7.74 8.55
N ILE A 148 12.36 6.94 7.81
CA ILE A 148 11.81 5.78 7.11
C ILE A 148 11.44 4.73 8.13
N ILE A 149 10.18 4.30 8.13
CA ILE A 149 9.64 3.30 9.07
C ILE A 149 9.34 1.95 8.42
N ASP A 150 9.22 1.90 7.10
CA ASP A 150 9.32 0.68 6.32
C ASP A 150 9.90 0.97 4.93
N ILE A 151 10.62 -0.01 4.37
CA ILE A 151 11.26 0.08 3.06
C ILE A 151 11.10 -1.23 2.28
N SER A 152 11.03 -1.10 0.96
CA SER A 152 10.98 -2.22 0.00
C SER A 152 11.67 -1.81 -1.29
N GLY A 153 11.92 -2.78 -2.19
CA GLY A 153 12.49 -2.48 -3.51
C GLY A 153 11.67 -1.52 -4.37
N GLY A 154 10.36 -1.34 -4.08
CA GLY A 154 9.48 -0.46 -4.86
C GLY A 154 9.16 0.88 -4.18
N GLY A 155 9.61 1.12 -2.94
CA GLY A 155 9.29 2.36 -2.25
C GLY A 155 9.44 2.29 -0.74
N THR A 156 9.04 3.36 -0.09
CA THR A 156 9.23 3.54 1.36
C THR A 156 8.03 4.24 2.00
N ARG A 157 7.90 4.07 3.29
CA ARG A 157 6.98 4.80 4.15
C ARG A 157 7.80 5.57 5.17
N LEU A 158 7.57 6.84 5.29
CA LEU A 158 8.30 7.67 6.22
C LEU A 158 7.43 8.64 6.99
N PHE A 159 7.86 8.94 8.21
CA PHE A 159 7.27 9.94 9.08
C PHE A 159 8.11 11.23 9.03
N MET A 160 7.42 12.35 8.90
CA MET A 160 8.03 13.68 8.91
C MET A 160 7.00 14.76 9.25
N ASN A 161 7.47 15.97 9.53
CA ASN A 161 6.59 17.08 9.93
C ASN A 161 5.93 17.81 8.75
N LYS A 162 6.08 17.29 7.54
CA LYS A 162 5.54 17.89 6.32
C LYS A 162 4.56 16.96 5.62
N GLN A 163 3.44 17.50 5.24
CA GLN A 163 2.47 16.86 4.34
C GLN A 163 2.82 17.22 2.89
N TYR A 164 2.70 16.24 2.01
CA TYR A 164 2.83 16.46 0.57
C TYR A 164 1.52 16.17 -0.15
N GLU A 165 1.31 16.81 -1.26
CA GLU A 165 0.24 16.47 -2.16
C GLU A 165 0.53 15.14 -2.86
N LYS A 166 -0.52 14.42 -3.21
CA LYS A 166 -0.40 13.19 -4.00
C LYS A 166 0.25 13.52 -5.34
N ASP A 167 1.07 12.60 -5.84
CA ASP A 167 1.82 12.69 -7.09
C ASP A 167 2.98 13.71 -7.09
N THR A 168 3.24 14.43 -5.98
CA THR A 168 4.46 15.23 -5.82
C THR A 168 5.69 14.33 -5.96
N VAL A 169 6.69 14.80 -6.72
CA VAL A 169 7.96 14.10 -6.89
C VAL A 169 9.00 14.68 -5.92
N VAL A 170 9.72 13.80 -5.25
CA VAL A 170 10.73 14.13 -4.25
C VAL A 170 11.98 13.29 -4.43
N GLY A 171 13.14 13.86 -4.09
CA GLY A 171 14.37 13.11 -3.86
C GLY A 171 14.39 12.62 -2.41
N VAL A 172 14.71 11.34 -2.20
CA VAL A 172 14.85 10.73 -0.86
C VAL A 172 16.27 10.29 -0.66
N LYS A 173 16.95 10.92 0.31
CA LYS A 173 18.35 10.65 0.67
C LYS A 173 18.41 9.86 1.97
N PHE A 174 19.03 8.71 1.97
CA PHE A 174 19.17 7.83 3.14
C PHE A 174 20.36 6.89 2.95
N SER A 175 20.74 6.17 4.03
CA SER A 175 21.82 5.18 3.96
C SER A 175 21.32 3.82 4.41
N ILE A 176 21.75 2.78 3.72
CA ILE A 176 21.56 1.39 4.11
C ILE A 176 22.90 0.68 4.29
N THR A 177 22.94 -0.39 5.10
CA THR A 177 24.13 -1.21 5.26
C THR A 177 23.80 -2.63 4.82
N THR A 178 24.48 -3.12 3.78
CA THR A 178 24.36 -4.48 3.25
C THR A 178 25.73 -5.13 3.16
N GLY A 179 25.84 -6.40 3.56
CA GLY A 179 27.13 -7.11 3.55
C GLY A 179 28.22 -6.39 4.33
N GLY A 180 27.88 -5.64 5.39
CA GLY A 180 28.82 -4.84 6.16
C GLY A 180 29.27 -3.54 5.50
N ARG A 181 28.78 -3.20 4.32
CA ARG A 181 29.12 -1.96 3.59
C ARG A 181 27.97 -0.96 3.66
N LYS A 182 28.29 0.28 4.04
CA LYS A 182 27.36 1.40 3.97
C LYS A 182 27.22 1.85 2.52
N LYS A 183 25.97 2.02 2.06
CA LYS A 183 25.64 2.61 0.77
C LYS A 183 24.70 3.78 0.98
N ASP A 184 25.09 4.94 0.48
CA ASP A 184 24.27 6.14 0.47
C ASP A 184 23.38 6.10 -0.79
N MET A 185 22.09 6.33 -0.57
CA MET A 185 21.05 6.33 -1.59
C MET A 185 20.50 7.74 -1.73
N ASN A 186 20.28 8.18 -2.97
CA ASN A 186 19.59 9.42 -3.28
C ASN A 186 18.67 9.16 -4.48
N LEU A 187 17.41 8.85 -4.20
CA LEU A 187 16.50 8.27 -5.18
C LEU A 187 15.25 9.12 -5.37
N PRO A 188 14.80 9.34 -6.61
CA PRO A 188 13.52 9.99 -6.86
C PRO A 188 12.37 9.06 -6.47
N ALA A 189 11.35 9.67 -5.88
CA ALA A 189 10.15 8.99 -5.47
C ALA A 189 8.92 9.88 -5.67
N LYS A 190 7.79 9.24 -5.91
CA LYS A 190 6.49 9.89 -6.01
C LYS A 190 5.68 9.66 -4.73
N ILE A 191 5.04 10.69 -4.23
CA ILE A 191 4.10 10.60 -3.12
C ILE A 191 2.83 9.89 -3.60
N VAL A 192 2.56 8.71 -3.05
CA VAL A 192 1.34 7.93 -3.32
C VAL A 192 0.21 8.36 -2.39
N LEU A 193 0.56 8.62 -1.14
CA LEU A 193 -0.39 8.98 -0.09
C LEU A 193 0.33 9.73 1.02
N SER A 194 -0.28 10.77 1.54
CA SER A 194 0.20 11.54 2.69
C SER A 194 -1.00 11.90 3.57
N PHE A 195 -0.94 11.56 4.85
CA PHE A 195 -2.00 11.87 5.80
C PHE A 195 -1.43 12.07 7.20
N ARG A 196 -2.15 12.84 8.00
CA ARG A 196 -1.78 13.11 9.39
C ARG A 196 -1.89 11.83 10.23
N LYS A 197 -0.89 11.59 11.06
CA LYS A 197 -0.93 10.45 12.00
C LYS A 197 -1.91 10.75 13.14
N SER A 198 -2.81 9.82 13.42
CA SER A 198 -3.97 10.02 14.31
C SER A 198 -3.62 10.48 15.73
N ASN A 199 -2.42 10.21 16.23
CA ASN A 199 -2.00 10.49 17.61
C ASN A 199 -0.96 11.61 17.72
N ASP A 200 -0.63 12.28 16.60
CA ASP A 200 0.37 13.36 16.59
C ASP A 200 0.03 14.37 15.51
N GLU A 201 -0.30 15.59 15.93
CA GLU A 201 -0.76 16.63 15.01
C GLU A 201 0.34 17.15 14.07
N ASN A 202 1.60 16.93 14.40
CA ASN A 202 2.75 17.44 13.66
C ASN A 202 3.45 16.37 12.82
N ILE A 203 2.98 15.11 12.86
CA ILE A 203 3.60 14.01 12.11
C ILE A 203 2.66 13.54 10.99
N PHE A 204 3.21 13.47 9.78
CA PHE A 204 2.54 12.94 8.61
C PHE A 204 3.15 11.60 8.20
N ASP A 205 2.27 10.66 7.86
CA ASP A 205 2.58 9.37 7.27
C ASP A 205 2.62 9.53 5.76
N ASN A 206 3.82 9.54 5.20
CA ASN A 206 4.05 9.70 3.78
C ASN A 206 4.44 8.35 3.17
N ARG A 207 3.70 7.91 2.14
CA ARG A 207 3.97 6.69 1.40
C ARG A 207 4.46 7.04 0.02
N LEU A 208 5.66 6.56 -0.29
CA LEU A 208 6.39 6.91 -1.49
C LEU A 208 6.64 5.68 -2.34
N GLN A 209 6.55 5.86 -3.64
CA GLN A 209 6.96 4.89 -4.64
C GLN A 209 8.24 5.41 -5.31
N PHE A 210 9.31 4.62 -5.32
CA PHE A 210 10.50 4.95 -6.09
C PHE A 210 10.17 4.94 -7.57
N ILE A 211 10.71 5.91 -8.32
CA ILE A 211 10.48 6.06 -9.76
C ILE A 211 11.81 6.09 -10.51
N ASN A 212 11.84 5.43 -11.66
CA ASN A 212 12.97 5.44 -12.60
C ASN A 212 14.32 5.02 -11.99
N ILE A 213 14.31 4.32 -10.83
CA ILE A 213 15.55 3.89 -10.17
C ILE A 213 16.22 2.75 -10.95
N LYS A 214 17.55 2.68 -10.87
CA LYS A 214 18.31 1.62 -11.49
C LYS A 214 18.05 0.28 -10.83
N ARG A 215 18.15 -0.79 -11.61
CA ARG A 215 18.03 -2.16 -11.11
C ARG A 215 19.00 -2.46 -9.96
N GLU A 216 20.24 -1.94 -10.04
CA GLU A 216 21.24 -2.10 -8.98
C GLU A 216 20.79 -1.52 -7.64
N ASP A 217 20.17 -0.32 -7.65
CA ASP A 217 19.66 0.30 -6.42
C ASP A 217 18.50 -0.49 -5.84
N THR A 218 17.59 -0.99 -6.69
CA THR A 218 16.54 -1.91 -6.27
C THR A 218 17.10 -3.18 -5.64
N GLU A 219 18.13 -3.80 -6.27
CA GLU A 219 18.76 -5.01 -5.78
C GLU A 219 19.45 -4.79 -4.41
N ASP A 220 20.09 -3.64 -4.20
CA ASP A 220 20.73 -3.32 -2.92
C ASP A 220 19.70 -3.11 -1.81
N ILE A 221 18.58 -2.44 -2.09
CA ILE A 221 17.48 -2.31 -1.14
C ILE A 221 16.88 -3.69 -0.83
N VAL A 222 16.67 -4.53 -1.82
CA VAL A 222 16.16 -5.90 -1.64
C VAL A 222 17.11 -6.74 -0.80
N LYS A 223 18.42 -6.68 -1.04
CA LYS A 223 19.44 -7.35 -0.21
C LYS A 223 19.37 -6.88 1.25
N TYR A 224 19.31 -5.56 1.47
CA TYR A 224 19.14 -4.99 2.81
C TYR A 224 17.91 -5.55 3.51
N VAL A 225 16.76 -5.56 2.83
CA VAL A 225 15.50 -6.09 3.34
C VAL A 225 15.62 -7.56 3.76
N PHE A 226 16.22 -8.41 2.91
CA PHE A 226 16.43 -9.83 3.23
C PHE A 226 17.42 -10.04 4.38
N GLU A 227 18.51 -9.29 4.47
CA GLU A 227 19.47 -9.38 5.56
C GLU A 227 18.79 -9.02 6.90
N LYS A 228 18.03 -7.93 6.95
CA LYS A 228 17.29 -7.53 8.15
C LYS A 228 16.25 -8.57 8.54
N GLN A 229 15.51 -9.11 7.59
CA GLN A 229 14.52 -10.17 7.85
C GLN A 229 15.20 -11.43 8.42
N ARG A 230 16.36 -11.83 7.87
CA ARG A 230 17.11 -12.98 8.38
C ARG A 230 17.56 -12.76 9.81
N LEU A 231 18.09 -11.57 10.12
CA LEU A 231 18.51 -11.22 11.47
C LEU A 231 17.35 -11.22 12.47
N MET A 232 16.16 -10.72 12.10
CA MET A 232 14.98 -10.77 12.95
C MET A 232 14.55 -12.20 13.25
N ARG A 233 14.47 -13.05 12.22
CA ARG A 233 14.12 -14.48 12.38
C ARG A 233 15.13 -15.23 13.25
N GLN A 234 16.41 -14.89 13.18
CA GLN A 234 17.44 -15.48 14.03
C GLN A 234 17.25 -15.09 15.49
N LYS A 235 16.92 -13.81 15.77
CA LYS A 235 16.62 -13.33 17.12
C LYS A 235 15.37 -14.00 17.71
N GLU A 236 14.33 -14.20 16.90
CA GLU A 236 13.09 -14.88 17.33
C GLU A 236 13.29 -16.38 17.61
N ARG A 237 14.29 -17.01 16.98
CA ARG A 237 14.60 -18.45 17.15
C ARG A 237 15.69 -18.74 18.17
N GLY A 238 16.49 -17.75 18.50
CA GLY A 238 17.65 -17.89 19.39
C GLY A 238 17.36 -17.49 20.83
N MET A 239 16.10 -17.35 21.14
CA MET A 239 15.57 -17.17 22.52
C MET A 239 14.88 -18.44 22.96
#